data_166250a39d562456d945f94eba071d3a
#
_entry.id   166250a39d562456d945f94eba071d3a
#
_cell.length_a   1.000
_cell.length_b   1.000
_cell.length_c   1.000
_cell.angle_alpha   90.00
_cell.angle_beta   90.00
_cell.angle_gamma   90.00
#
_symmetry.space_group_name_H-M   'P 1'
#
loop_
_entity.id
_entity.type
_entity.pdbx_description
1 polymer ?
#
loop_
_entity_poly.entity_id
_entity_poly.type
_entity_poly.pdbx_seq_one_letter_code
_entity_poly.pdbx_strand_id
1 'polypeptide(L)'
;MNFISEKLNDYIRTHSNKESDLLKELSRETKLKILYPRMLSSSYQGRILSMVSKLIQPKYILEIGTYTGYSTLCLAEGMKNDGEIHTIDINE
;
A
#
# COMPACT_ATOMS: atom_id res chain seq x y z
N MET A 1 0.40 -13.92 0.21
CA MET A 1 0.90 -14.27 1.54
C MET A 1 -0.18 -15.05 2.28
N ASN A 2 0.15 -16.25 2.78
CA ASN A 2 -0.85 -17.20 3.30
C ASN A 2 -0.70 -17.44 4.80
N PHE A 3 -0.34 -16.41 5.56
CA PHE A 3 -0.27 -16.52 7.01
C PHE A 3 -1.65 -16.49 7.68
N ILE A 4 -2.66 -16.08 6.94
CA ILE A 4 -4.01 -15.85 7.45
C ILE A 4 -4.97 -16.72 6.64
N SER A 5 -5.93 -17.37 7.31
CA SER A 5 -6.94 -18.17 6.64
C SER A 5 -7.79 -17.31 5.70
N GLU A 6 -8.38 -17.92 4.68
CA GLU A 6 -9.26 -17.19 3.75
C GLU A 6 -10.45 -16.55 4.47
N LYS A 7 -11.03 -17.24 5.46
CA LYS A 7 -12.15 -16.69 6.22
C LYS A 7 -11.77 -15.44 6.98
N LEU A 8 -10.60 -15.45 7.63
CA LEU A 8 -10.11 -14.29 8.36
C LEU A 8 -9.79 -13.14 7.39
N ASN A 9 -9.20 -13.47 6.25
CA ASN A 9 -8.88 -12.50 5.23
C ASN A 9 -10.14 -11.80 4.70
N ASP A 10 -11.20 -12.58 4.43
CA ASP A 10 -12.47 -12.02 3.98
C ASP A 10 -13.10 -11.14 5.06
N TYR A 11 -13.05 -11.57 6.32
CA TYR A 11 -13.54 -10.76 7.45
C TYR A 11 -12.82 -9.41 7.49
N ILE A 12 -11.49 -9.42 7.40
CA ILE A 12 -10.69 -8.18 7.44
C ILE A 12 -11.09 -7.27 6.29
N ARG A 13 -11.22 -7.80 5.07
CA ARG A 13 -11.59 -6.99 3.90
C ARG A 13 -12.96 -6.35 4.04
N THR A 14 -13.93 -7.10 4.57
CA THR A 14 -15.29 -6.59 4.68
C THR A 14 -15.47 -5.60 5.82
N HIS A 15 -14.59 -5.62 6.83
CA HIS A 15 -14.68 -4.75 8.01
C HIS A 15 -13.65 -3.63 8.02
N SER A 16 -12.84 -3.51 6.98
CA SER A 16 -11.84 -2.43 6.84
C SER A 16 -12.34 -1.38 5.86
N ASN A 17 -11.75 -0.19 5.95
CA ASN A 17 -12.01 0.84 4.96
C ASN A 17 -11.59 0.36 3.58
N LYS A 18 -12.36 0.75 2.57
CA LYS A 18 -12.05 0.40 1.20
C LYS A 18 -10.92 1.26 0.67
N GLU A 19 -10.07 0.67 -0.13
CA GLU A 19 -9.04 1.41 -0.84
C GLU A 19 -9.66 2.23 -1.98
N SER A 20 -8.94 3.25 -2.44
CA SER A 20 -9.38 4.07 -3.56
C SER A 20 -9.39 3.27 -4.86
N ASP A 21 -10.11 3.78 -5.87
CA ASP A 21 -10.14 3.15 -7.18
C ASP A 21 -8.76 3.12 -7.83
N LEU A 22 -7.94 4.15 -7.61
CA LEU A 22 -6.57 4.18 -8.10
C LEU A 22 -5.75 3.01 -7.54
N LEU A 23 -5.85 2.77 -6.24
CA LEU A 23 -5.13 1.68 -5.58
C LEU A 23 -5.62 0.31 -6.05
N LYS A 24 -6.93 0.16 -6.26
CA LYS A 24 -7.49 -1.08 -6.80
C LYS A 24 -6.94 -1.36 -8.20
N GLU A 25 -6.89 -0.34 -9.03
CA GLU A 25 -6.38 -0.49 -10.40
C GLU A 25 -4.90 -0.83 -10.41
N LEU A 26 -4.11 -0.17 -9.57
CA LEU A 26 -2.69 -0.47 -9.44
C LEU A 26 -2.46 -1.91 -8.98
N SER A 27 -3.22 -2.36 -7.99
CA SER A 27 -3.15 -3.73 -7.49
C SER A 27 -3.50 -4.74 -8.57
N ARG A 28 -4.58 -4.49 -9.32
CA ARG A 28 -5.01 -5.34 -10.42
C ARG A 28 -3.94 -5.44 -11.51
N GLU A 29 -3.38 -4.31 -11.91
CA GLU A 29 -2.35 -4.29 -12.94
C GLU A 29 -1.08 -4.99 -12.49
N THR A 30 -0.70 -4.81 -11.22
CA THR A 30 0.46 -5.48 -10.66
C THR A 30 0.30 -6.99 -10.72
N LYS A 31 -0.87 -7.51 -10.34
CA LYS A 31 -1.14 -8.94 -10.35
C LYS A 31 -1.16 -9.52 -11.76
N LEU A 32 -1.57 -8.72 -12.76
CA LEU A 32 -1.67 -9.17 -14.14
C LEU A 32 -0.35 -9.10 -14.90
N LYS A 33 0.50 -8.11 -14.60
CA LYS A 33 1.65 -7.77 -15.45
C LYS A 33 3.01 -8.01 -14.81
N ILE A 34 3.08 -8.13 -13.48
CA ILE A 34 4.35 -8.23 -12.77
C ILE A 34 4.64 -9.68 -12.41
N LEU A 35 5.91 -10.05 -12.52
CA LEU A 35 6.35 -11.44 -12.33
C LEU A 35 6.18 -11.94 -10.90
N TYR A 36 6.35 -11.06 -9.89
CA TYR A 36 6.28 -11.44 -8.48
C TYR A 36 5.21 -10.63 -7.75
N PRO A 37 3.92 -10.86 -8.05
CA PRO A 37 2.84 -10.05 -7.44
C PRO A 37 2.71 -10.24 -5.92
N ARG A 38 3.34 -11.28 -5.35
CA ARG A 38 3.35 -11.51 -3.89
C ARG A 38 4.05 -10.41 -3.11
N MET A 39 4.91 -9.62 -3.77
CA MET A 39 5.60 -8.50 -3.14
C MET A 39 4.69 -7.29 -2.95
N LEU A 40 3.50 -7.33 -3.53
CA LEU A 40 2.54 -6.25 -3.38
C LEU A 40 1.89 -6.29 -2.01
N SER A 41 1.81 -5.14 -1.37
CA SER A 41 1.08 -5.01 -0.10
C SER A 41 -0.40 -5.31 -0.30
N SER A 42 -1.01 -5.98 0.65
CA SER A 42 -2.45 -6.24 0.64
C SER A 42 -3.23 -4.94 0.90
N SER A 43 -4.52 -4.93 0.56
CA SER A 43 -5.35 -3.75 0.74
C SER A 43 -5.48 -3.35 2.22
N TYR A 44 -5.63 -4.31 3.13
CA TYR A 44 -5.72 -3.98 4.56
C TYR A 44 -4.37 -3.47 5.09
N GLN A 45 -3.25 -4.00 4.63
CA GLN A 45 -1.93 -3.50 4.99
C GLN A 45 -1.76 -2.05 4.51
N GLY A 46 -2.21 -1.76 3.30
CA GLY A 46 -2.22 -0.40 2.76
C GLY A 46 -3.06 0.54 3.60
N ARG A 47 -4.23 0.08 4.08
CA ARG A 47 -5.08 0.90 4.94
C ARG A 47 -4.43 1.18 6.29
N ILE A 48 -3.68 0.21 6.85
CA ILE A 48 -2.93 0.42 8.07
C ILE A 48 -1.82 1.46 7.87
N LEU A 49 -1.08 1.37 6.77
CA LEU A 49 -0.04 2.34 6.44
C LEU A 49 -0.62 3.75 6.28
N SER A 50 -1.74 3.86 5.59
CA SER A 50 -2.44 5.13 5.42
C SER A 50 -2.89 5.70 6.77
N MET A 51 -3.45 4.86 7.65
CA MET A 51 -3.90 5.27 8.96
C MET A 51 -2.73 5.81 9.81
N VAL A 52 -1.62 5.08 9.85
CA VAL A 52 -0.42 5.52 10.58
C VAL A 52 0.09 6.84 10.02
N SER A 53 0.14 6.95 8.70
CA SER A 53 0.57 8.18 8.04
C SER A 53 -0.34 9.36 8.42
N LYS A 54 -1.66 9.15 8.44
CA LYS A 54 -2.62 10.19 8.82
C LYS A 54 -2.48 10.61 10.29
N LEU A 55 -2.14 9.67 11.17
CA LEU A 55 -1.90 9.98 12.58
C LEU A 55 -0.66 10.84 12.78
N ILE A 56 0.39 10.58 12.02
CA ILE A 56 1.67 11.27 12.15
C ILE A 56 1.70 12.57 11.34
N GLN A 57 1.00 12.59 10.19
CA GLN A 57 1.04 13.69 9.23
C GLN A 57 2.46 14.08 8.86
N PRO A 58 3.25 13.15 8.31
CA PRO A 58 4.67 13.38 8.08
C PRO A 58 4.89 14.38 6.96
N LYS A 59 5.96 15.17 7.09
CA LYS A 59 6.45 16.01 6.00
C LYS A 59 7.43 15.26 5.11
N TYR A 60 8.21 14.36 5.70
CA TYR A 60 9.20 13.56 4.96
C TYR A 60 8.97 12.08 5.25
N ILE A 61 8.98 11.29 4.20
CA ILE A 61 8.88 9.83 4.29
C ILE A 61 10.03 9.24 3.50
N LEU A 62 10.70 8.25 4.07
CA LEU A 62 11.67 7.43 3.35
C LEU A 62 11.12 6.01 3.28
N GLU A 63 11.02 5.49 2.06
CA GLU A 63 10.58 4.13 1.81
C GLU A 63 11.67 3.36 1.08
N ILE A 64 11.96 2.16 1.55
CA ILE A 64 12.88 1.24 0.88
C ILE A 64 12.03 0.11 0.29
N GLY A 65 12.13 -0.09 -1.03
CA GLY A 65 11.33 -1.08 -1.73
C GLY A 65 10.04 -0.51 -2.29
N THR A 66 10.13 0.30 -3.34
CA THR A 66 8.98 0.93 -3.99
C THR A 66 8.06 -0.09 -4.65
N TYR A 67 8.65 -1.07 -5.30
CA TYR A 67 7.99 -2.06 -6.14
C TYR A 67 7.14 -1.37 -7.21
N THR A 68 5.79 -1.46 -7.14
CA THR A 68 4.91 -0.77 -8.10
C THR A 68 4.33 0.53 -7.54
N GLY A 69 4.71 0.91 -6.32
CA GLY A 69 4.29 2.17 -5.71
C GLY A 69 3.00 2.09 -4.89
N TYR A 70 2.47 0.91 -4.64
CA TYR A 70 1.22 0.76 -3.90
C TYR A 70 1.35 1.30 -2.47
N SER A 71 2.35 0.83 -1.72
CA SER A 71 2.58 1.31 -0.35
C SER A 71 2.98 2.79 -0.34
N THR A 72 3.72 3.24 -1.36
CA THR A 72 4.09 4.64 -1.52
C THR A 72 2.85 5.52 -1.56
N LEU A 73 1.86 5.16 -2.37
CA LEU A 73 0.62 5.92 -2.47
C LEU A 73 -0.17 5.87 -1.16
N CYS A 74 -0.20 4.73 -0.48
CA CYS A 74 -0.88 4.61 0.81
C CYS A 74 -0.25 5.53 1.86
N LEU A 75 1.07 5.58 1.92
CA LEU A 75 1.79 6.47 2.86
C LEU A 75 1.54 7.93 2.52
N ALA A 76 1.45 8.26 1.24
CA ALA A 76 1.22 9.64 0.80
C ALA A 76 -0.15 10.17 1.21
N GLU A 77 -1.13 9.31 1.45
CA GLU A 77 -2.49 9.72 1.82
C GLU A 77 -2.54 10.52 3.12
N GLY A 78 -1.59 10.29 4.04
CA GLY A 78 -1.55 11.01 5.32
C GLY A 78 -0.53 12.12 5.38
N MET A 79 0.22 12.34 4.31
CA MET A 79 1.32 13.28 4.27
C MET A 79 0.82 14.72 4.25
N LYS A 80 1.61 15.66 4.80
CA LYS A 80 1.30 17.09 4.69
C LYS A 80 1.37 17.54 3.24
N ASN A 81 0.61 18.60 2.91
CA ASN A 81 0.53 19.10 1.52
C ASN A 81 1.88 19.50 0.94
N ASP A 82 2.80 19.99 1.77
CA ASP A 82 4.14 20.36 1.35
C ASP A 82 5.18 19.27 1.62
N GLY A 83 4.71 18.05 1.86
CA GLY A 83 5.57 16.94 2.18
C GLY A 83 6.23 16.29 0.96
N GLU A 84 7.25 15.50 1.23
CA GLU A 84 7.99 14.76 0.22
C GLU A 84 8.15 13.31 0.65
N ILE A 85 8.04 12.41 -0.31
CA ILE A 85 8.33 11.00 -0.08
C ILE A 85 9.50 10.61 -0.97
N HIS A 86 10.53 10.01 -0.36
CA HIS A 86 11.69 9.49 -1.07
C HIS A 86 11.63 7.97 -1.01
N THR A 87 11.62 7.35 -2.17
CA THR A 87 11.49 5.91 -2.25
C THR A 87 12.62 5.33 -3.09
N ILE A 88 13.16 4.20 -2.65
CA ILE A 88 14.32 3.56 -3.26
C ILE A 88 13.96 2.12 -3.60
N ASP A 89 14.28 1.70 -4.80
CA ASP A 89 14.07 0.31 -5.20
C ASP A 89 15.14 -0.10 -6.21
N ILE A 90 15.26 -1.40 -6.37
CA ILE A 90 16.06 -2.00 -7.44
C ILE A 90 15.18 -2.03 -8.68
N ASN A 91 15.64 -1.34 -9.71
CA ASN A 91 14.90 -1.30 -10.98
C ASN A 91 15.41 -2.40 -11.90
N GLU A 92 14.60 -3.42 -12.10
CA GLU A 92 14.93 -4.52 -12.99
C GLU A 92 14.11 -4.49 -14.27
#